data_0fc159354b1e681982894352fe381319
#
_entry.id   0fc159354b1e681982894352fe381319
#
_cell.length_a   1.000
_cell.length_b   1.000
_cell.length_c   1.000
_cell.angle_alpha   90.00
_cell.angle_beta   90.00
_cell.angle_gamma   90.00
#
_symmetry.space_group_name_H-M   'P 1'
#
loop_
_entity.id
_entity.type
_entity.pdbx_description
1 polymer ?
#
loop_
_entity_poly.entity_id
_entity_poly.type
_entity_poly.pdbx_seq_one_letter_code
_entity_poly.pdbx_strand_id
1 'polypeptide(L)'
;MNSRKLIILSLVLVFLSFKTTKENEEKYTASKKKNILFIMVDDLRPELNIYGENKISSPHIDALAKSGVVFNRAYSNVPVCGASRASLLTGIRPTSKRFLRYNASIKKEAPNELNLVKHLKNEGYTTISNNKITHLKYDIEEWDEEWYPSSKKWRNYITEENILLENNGKHGYAYESPDVDDDAYNDGETANKSIEDLKKLKEAGNPFFLAVGFVKPHLPFNAPKKYWDLYDSKKIELPKNNQFQANVPNRARHLWGELRYYKDIPKKGQVSNELAKKLIHGYYASVSYVDAQVGKLIKGLDDLGMRENTTIILVGDHGWSLMEHGLWVKHSNFEVALQVPLIISDSDIQKNKKTNSIAELVDLYPSICDLANISKPAHLEGNSLTNALKNPSKVFKNKAYARYQKGETLIADNFFYTEWQINDKTIAKMLYDHNTDPDENRNLAIEDRYKIVVDSLSNILNKKIKNDQ
;
A
#
# COMPACT_ATOMS: atom_id res chain seq x y z
N MET A 1 57.42 -31.60 -89.39
CA MET A 1 56.32 -32.52 -89.33
C MET A 1 56.16 -32.94 -87.86
N ASN A 2 55.04 -32.63 -87.29
CA ASN A 2 54.48 -33.01 -86.01
C ASN A 2 55.28 -32.56 -84.70
N SER A 3 54.96 -31.37 -84.25
CA SER A 3 55.19 -30.86 -82.96
C SER A 3 54.11 -31.25 -81.95
N ARG A 4 54.37 -32.05 -80.97
CA ARG A 4 53.52 -32.28 -79.78
C ARG A 4 53.73 -31.18 -78.78
N LYS A 5 52.69 -30.33 -78.58
CA LYS A 5 52.68 -29.34 -77.51
C LYS A 5 52.30 -30.03 -76.22
N LEU A 6 53.20 -29.93 -75.26
CA LEU A 6 53.05 -30.35 -73.87
C LEU A 6 52.29 -29.26 -73.15
N ILE A 7 51.04 -29.54 -72.67
CA ILE A 7 50.26 -28.62 -71.83
C ILE A 7 50.65 -28.96 -70.39
N ILE A 8 51.35 -28.03 -69.72
CA ILE A 8 51.63 -28.09 -68.29
C ILE A 8 50.40 -27.50 -67.58
N LEU A 9 49.66 -28.35 -66.83
CA LEU A 9 48.52 -27.97 -66.00
C LEU A 9 49.04 -27.48 -64.64
N SER A 10 49.08 -26.17 -64.45
CA SER A 10 49.43 -25.58 -63.14
C SER A 10 48.24 -25.68 -62.19
N LEU A 11 48.31 -26.56 -61.21
CA LEU A 11 47.37 -26.58 -60.07
C LEU A 11 47.68 -25.41 -59.17
N VAL A 12 46.82 -24.38 -59.17
CA VAL A 12 46.82 -23.33 -58.18
C VAL A 12 45.99 -23.82 -56.99
N LEU A 13 46.67 -24.20 -55.93
CA LEU A 13 46.10 -24.46 -54.60
C LEU A 13 45.68 -23.13 -53.99
N VAL A 14 44.38 -22.81 -54.03
CA VAL A 14 43.79 -21.71 -53.29
C VAL A 14 43.56 -22.20 -51.86
N PHE A 15 44.44 -21.81 -50.91
CA PHE A 15 44.22 -21.93 -49.49
C PHE A 15 43.11 -20.93 -49.11
N LEU A 16 41.88 -21.40 -49.03
CA LEU A 16 40.81 -20.69 -48.33
C LEU A 16 41.09 -20.69 -46.84
N SER A 17 41.67 -19.60 -46.34
CA SER A 17 41.75 -19.32 -44.92
C SER A 17 40.36 -19.10 -44.37
N PHE A 18 39.73 -20.13 -43.81
CA PHE A 18 38.60 -19.96 -42.95
C PHE A 18 39.05 -19.18 -41.69
N LYS A 19 38.84 -17.85 -41.67
CA LYS A 19 38.79 -17.09 -40.46
C LYS A 19 37.56 -17.58 -39.71
N THR A 20 37.74 -18.45 -38.74
CA THR A 20 36.72 -18.66 -37.69
C THR A 20 36.56 -17.33 -36.96
N THR A 21 35.53 -16.57 -37.35
CA THR A 21 34.98 -15.55 -36.49
C THR A 21 34.51 -16.29 -35.23
N LYS A 22 35.26 -16.12 -34.13
CA LYS A 22 34.71 -16.37 -32.81
C LYS A 22 33.51 -15.44 -32.73
N GLU A 23 32.31 -15.96 -32.97
CA GLU A 23 31.10 -15.37 -32.46
C GLU A 23 31.32 -15.26 -30.94
N ASN A 24 31.47 -14.04 -30.49
CA ASN A 24 31.26 -13.73 -29.09
C ASN A 24 29.82 -14.11 -28.83
N GLU A 25 29.59 -15.32 -28.33
CA GLU A 25 28.42 -15.60 -27.52
C GLU A 25 28.56 -14.63 -26.36
N GLU A 26 27.99 -13.42 -26.51
CA GLU A 26 27.50 -12.67 -25.35
C GLU A 26 26.58 -13.63 -24.63
N LYS A 27 27.15 -14.32 -23.62
CA LYS A 27 26.34 -14.98 -22.61
C LYS A 27 25.35 -13.91 -22.13
N TYR A 28 24.16 -14.00 -22.68
CA TYR A 28 23.00 -13.37 -22.08
C TYR A 28 22.93 -13.95 -20.67
N THR A 29 23.65 -13.35 -19.73
CA THR A 29 23.46 -13.62 -18.31
C THR A 29 22.07 -13.10 -18.04
N ALA A 30 21.09 -14.01 -18.00
CA ALA A 30 19.76 -13.69 -17.57
C ALA A 30 19.91 -12.85 -16.29
N SER A 31 19.47 -11.59 -16.33
CA SER A 31 19.55 -10.70 -15.19
C SER A 31 18.98 -11.45 -14.00
N LYS A 32 19.80 -11.61 -12.95
CA LYS A 32 19.38 -12.34 -11.75
C LYS A 32 18.09 -11.71 -11.24
N LYS A 33 17.02 -12.49 -11.10
CA LYS A 33 15.73 -12.01 -10.58
C LYS A 33 15.98 -11.34 -9.23
N LYS A 34 15.44 -10.14 -9.05
CA LYS A 34 15.54 -9.41 -7.77
C LYS A 34 14.61 -10.02 -6.73
N ASN A 35 15.02 -9.98 -5.49
CA ASN A 35 14.17 -10.25 -4.36
C ASN A 35 13.13 -9.13 -4.20
N ILE A 36 12.03 -9.43 -3.55
CA ILE A 36 10.98 -8.46 -3.26
C ILE A 36 10.67 -8.51 -1.77
N LEU A 37 10.90 -7.40 -1.07
CA LEU A 37 10.45 -7.18 0.30
C LEU A 37 9.24 -6.24 0.24
N PHE A 38 8.06 -6.79 0.52
CA PHE A 38 6.80 -6.07 0.47
C PHE A 38 6.30 -5.80 1.89
N ILE A 39 6.29 -4.53 2.31
CA ILE A 39 5.91 -4.10 3.65
C ILE A 39 4.55 -3.40 3.56
N MET A 40 3.52 -3.99 4.14
CA MET A 40 2.18 -3.42 4.20
C MET A 40 1.84 -3.02 5.63
N VAL A 41 1.42 -1.77 5.82
CA VAL A 41 1.10 -1.20 7.14
C VAL A 41 -0.39 -0.87 7.20
N ASP A 42 -1.08 -1.43 8.19
CA ASP A 42 -2.54 -1.30 8.34
C ASP A 42 -2.92 0.07 8.90
N ASP A 43 -3.91 0.74 8.31
CA ASP A 43 -4.42 2.05 8.74
C ASP A 43 -3.38 3.20 8.71
N LEU A 44 -2.31 3.08 7.89
CA LEU A 44 -1.27 4.10 7.83
C LEU A 44 -1.64 5.22 6.85
N ARG A 45 -1.82 6.44 7.36
CA ARG A 45 -2.00 7.66 6.56
C ARG A 45 -0.66 8.35 6.28
N PRO A 46 -0.54 9.19 5.22
CA PRO A 46 0.72 9.83 4.86
C PRO A 46 1.10 11.03 5.74
N GLU A 47 0.77 11.00 7.05
CA GLU A 47 1.15 12.03 8.03
C GLU A 47 2.56 11.76 8.58
N LEU A 48 3.55 11.69 7.68
CA LEU A 48 4.96 11.38 7.94
C LEU A 48 5.85 12.53 7.48
N ASN A 49 7.05 12.67 8.06
CA ASN A 49 7.97 13.76 7.69
C ASN A 49 8.30 13.79 6.20
N ILE A 50 8.39 12.63 5.56
CA ILE A 50 8.67 12.55 4.13
C ILE A 50 7.56 13.17 3.26
N TYR A 51 6.33 13.30 3.75
CA TYR A 51 5.22 13.98 3.09
C TYR A 51 5.10 15.47 3.49
N GLY A 52 6.00 15.96 4.33
CA GLY A 52 6.02 17.36 4.80
C GLY A 52 5.29 17.61 6.12
N GLU A 53 4.82 16.53 6.77
CA GLU A 53 4.15 16.59 8.05
C GLU A 53 5.15 16.35 9.20
N ASN A 54 5.22 17.29 10.17
CA ASN A 54 6.21 17.22 11.26
C ASN A 54 5.62 16.74 12.59
N LYS A 55 4.46 16.09 12.55
CA LYS A 55 3.73 15.69 13.76
C LYS A 55 4.16 14.33 14.29
N ILE A 56 4.51 13.40 13.40
CA ILE A 56 4.85 12.02 13.75
C ILE A 56 6.35 11.78 13.54
N SER A 57 7.00 11.16 14.51
CA SER A 57 8.39 10.73 14.41
C SER A 57 8.46 9.42 13.61
N SER A 58 9.06 9.48 12.41
CA SER A 58 9.18 8.33 11.47
C SER A 58 10.57 8.23 10.83
N PRO A 59 11.67 8.25 11.62
CA PRO A 59 13.02 8.37 11.08
C PRO A 59 13.44 7.21 10.17
N HIS A 60 12.92 6.00 10.38
CA HIS A 60 13.28 4.82 9.60
C HIS A 60 12.54 4.75 8.27
N ILE A 61 11.25 5.08 8.22
CA ILE A 61 10.48 5.22 6.98
C ILE A 61 11.05 6.38 6.16
N ASP A 62 11.43 7.50 6.79
CA ASP A 62 12.07 8.63 6.12
C ASP A 62 13.45 8.26 5.55
N ALA A 63 14.21 7.40 6.24
CA ALA A 63 15.47 6.87 5.74
C ALA A 63 15.28 5.94 4.53
N LEU A 64 14.27 5.06 4.58
CA LEU A 64 13.88 4.23 3.44
C LEU A 64 13.50 5.10 2.23
N ALA A 65 12.72 6.14 2.43
CA ALA A 65 12.30 7.07 1.39
C ALA A 65 13.47 7.75 0.67
N LYS A 66 14.56 8.08 1.40
CA LYS A 66 15.79 8.62 0.82
C LYS A 66 16.51 7.63 -0.12
N SER A 67 16.24 6.35 -0.01
CA SER A 67 16.82 5.31 -0.87
C SER A 67 15.97 4.97 -2.10
N GLY A 68 14.82 5.64 -2.31
CA GLY A 68 13.89 5.32 -3.37
C GLY A 68 13.09 6.52 -3.89
N VAL A 69 11.92 6.22 -4.40
CA VAL A 69 10.93 7.18 -4.89
C VAL A 69 9.68 7.15 -4.01
N VAL A 70 9.24 8.32 -3.58
CA VAL A 70 8.01 8.54 -2.82
C VAL A 70 6.91 9.02 -3.76
N PHE A 71 5.75 8.38 -3.70
CA PHE A 71 4.55 8.83 -4.39
C PHE A 71 3.77 9.78 -3.50
N ASN A 72 3.74 11.08 -3.86
CA ASN A 72 2.99 12.08 -3.11
C ASN A 72 1.47 11.83 -3.15
N ARG A 73 0.99 11.09 -4.16
CA ARG A 73 -0.42 10.87 -4.46
C ARG A 73 -0.69 9.41 -4.76
N ALA A 74 -0.64 8.56 -3.73
CA ALA A 74 -1.02 7.16 -3.81
C ALA A 74 -2.35 6.91 -3.09
N TYR A 75 -3.23 6.12 -3.71
CA TYR A 75 -4.59 5.93 -3.23
C TYR A 75 -5.00 4.46 -3.18
N SER A 76 -5.67 4.11 -2.10
CA SER A 76 -6.42 2.87 -2.00
C SER A 76 -7.67 2.93 -2.89
N ASN A 77 -7.99 1.82 -3.55
CA ASN A 77 -9.20 1.73 -4.36
C ASN A 77 -10.48 1.55 -3.53
N VAL A 78 -10.33 1.21 -2.24
CA VAL A 78 -11.43 1.06 -1.28
C VAL A 78 -10.91 1.20 0.15
N PRO A 79 -11.47 2.10 1.00
CA PRO A 79 -10.97 2.32 2.36
C PRO A 79 -11.52 1.27 3.35
N VAL A 80 -11.20 0.00 3.08
CA VAL A 80 -11.60 -1.16 3.89
C VAL A 80 -10.52 -2.24 3.77
N CYS A 81 -9.89 -2.64 4.87
CA CYS A 81 -8.70 -3.49 4.88
C CYS A 81 -8.79 -4.75 3.99
N GLY A 82 -9.80 -5.61 4.22
CA GLY A 82 -9.93 -6.85 3.44
C GLY A 82 -10.13 -6.61 1.96
N ALA A 83 -10.99 -5.65 1.60
CA ALA A 83 -11.28 -5.30 0.23
C ALA A 83 -10.09 -4.65 -0.48
N SER A 84 -9.38 -3.73 0.18
CA SER A 84 -8.18 -3.09 -0.35
C SER A 84 -7.06 -4.09 -0.62
N ARG A 85 -6.77 -4.96 0.34
CA ARG A 85 -5.74 -6.00 0.25
C ARG A 85 -6.06 -7.02 -0.84
N ALA A 86 -7.33 -7.45 -0.94
CA ALA A 86 -7.77 -8.35 -2.01
C ALA A 86 -7.63 -7.71 -3.39
N SER A 87 -8.03 -6.45 -3.55
CA SER A 87 -7.87 -5.68 -4.79
C SER A 87 -6.40 -5.55 -5.21
N LEU A 88 -5.51 -5.17 -4.28
CA LEU A 88 -4.08 -5.05 -4.52
C LEU A 88 -3.45 -6.38 -4.97
N LEU A 89 -3.72 -7.47 -4.22
CA LEU A 89 -3.09 -8.77 -4.44
C LEU A 89 -3.61 -9.49 -5.69
N THR A 90 -4.79 -9.12 -6.18
CA THR A 90 -5.34 -9.63 -7.44
C THR A 90 -5.13 -8.71 -8.62
N GLY A 91 -4.79 -7.43 -8.39
CA GLY A 91 -4.61 -6.42 -9.43
C GLY A 91 -5.91 -5.99 -10.12
N ILE A 92 -7.08 -6.30 -9.53
CA ILE A 92 -8.40 -5.93 -10.04
C ILE A 92 -9.14 -5.01 -9.07
N ARG A 93 -9.88 -4.03 -9.61
CA ARG A 93 -10.56 -3.01 -8.80
C ARG A 93 -11.80 -3.55 -8.08
N PRO A 94 -12.16 -2.96 -6.95
CA PRO A 94 -13.45 -3.22 -6.33
C PRO A 94 -14.59 -2.76 -7.26
N THR A 95 -15.69 -3.51 -7.30
CA THR A 95 -16.90 -3.17 -8.06
C THR A 95 -18.13 -3.13 -7.15
N SER A 96 -19.32 -2.88 -7.69
CA SER A 96 -20.56 -2.97 -6.89
C SER A 96 -20.86 -4.37 -6.34
N LYS A 97 -20.15 -5.39 -6.82
CA LYS A 97 -20.35 -6.82 -6.48
C LYS A 97 -19.15 -7.50 -5.83
N ARG A 98 -17.97 -6.87 -5.88
CA ARG A 98 -16.69 -7.47 -5.51
C ARG A 98 -15.86 -6.54 -4.64
N PHE A 99 -15.19 -7.08 -3.62
CA PHE A 99 -14.27 -6.38 -2.72
C PHE A 99 -14.89 -5.15 -2.03
N LEU A 100 -15.94 -5.39 -1.25
CA LEU A 100 -16.73 -4.33 -0.62
C LEU A 100 -16.51 -4.23 0.89
N ARG A 101 -16.11 -5.32 1.54
CA ARG A 101 -16.17 -5.48 3.00
C ARG A 101 -14.82 -5.89 3.59
N TYR A 102 -14.69 -5.76 4.91
CA TYR A 102 -13.50 -6.21 5.64
C TYR A 102 -13.22 -7.71 5.47
N ASN A 103 -14.24 -8.53 5.27
CA ASN A 103 -14.13 -9.97 5.03
C ASN A 103 -14.17 -10.34 3.53
N ALA A 104 -13.81 -9.43 2.65
CA ALA A 104 -13.59 -9.74 1.24
C ALA A 104 -12.56 -10.85 1.12
N SER A 105 -12.80 -11.80 0.22
CA SER A 105 -11.99 -13.00 0.05
C SER A 105 -11.59 -13.18 -1.40
N ILE A 106 -10.30 -13.30 -1.65
CA ILE A 106 -9.74 -13.58 -2.99
C ILE A 106 -10.30 -14.89 -3.53
N LYS A 107 -10.31 -15.97 -2.69
CA LYS A 107 -10.87 -17.26 -3.08
C LYS A 107 -12.32 -17.24 -3.53
N LYS A 108 -13.14 -16.35 -2.94
CA LYS A 108 -14.59 -16.29 -3.20
C LYS A 108 -14.96 -15.28 -4.24
N GLU A 109 -14.27 -14.12 -4.26
CA GLU A 109 -14.67 -12.97 -5.07
C GLU A 109 -13.83 -12.81 -6.35
N ALA A 110 -12.68 -13.52 -6.43
CA ALA A 110 -11.80 -13.57 -7.60
C ALA A 110 -11.15 -14.96 -7.80
N PRO A 111 -11.92 -16.06 -7.79
CA PRO A 111 -11.37 -17.42 -7.78
C PRO A 111 -10.61 -17.80 -9.06
N ASN A 112 -10.89 -17.13 -10.16
CA ASN A 112 -10.29 -17.42 -11.48
C ASN A 112 -9.11 -16.50 -11.81
N GLU A 113 -8.87 -15.47 -11.01
CA GLU A 113 -7.82 -14.50 -11.28
C GLU A 113 -6.48 -14.98 -10.69
N LEU A 114 -5.43 -14.87 -11.47
CA LEU A 114 -4.08 -15.19 -11.01
C LEU A 114 -3.63 -14.13 -10.00
N ASN A 115 -3.63 -14.46 -8.71
CA ASN A 115 -3.15 -13.55 -7.68
C ASN A 115 -1.62 -13.39 -7.72
N LEU A 116 -1.11 -12.29 -7.14
CA LEU A 116 0.30 -11.93 -7.15
C LEU A 116 1.21 -13.04 -6.58
N VAL A 117 0.77 -13.71 -5.51
CA VAL A 117 1.55 -14.75 -4.83
C VAL A 117 1.73 -15.97 -5.72
N LYS A 118 0.63 -16.49 -6.26
CA LYS A 118 0.64 -17.62 -7.20
C LYS A 118 1.46 -17.31 -8.45
N HIS A 119 1.35 -16.08 -8.96
CA HIS A 119 2.13 -15.65 -10.11
C HIS A 119 3.62 -15.68 -9.81
N LEU A 120 4.07 -15.04 -8.74
CA LEU A 120 5.47 -15.02 -8.34
C LEU A 120 6.00 -16.44 -8.06
N LYS A 121 5.21 -17.29 -7.41
CA LYS A 121 5.56 -18.69 -7.19
C LYS A 121 5.77 -19.44 -8.50
N ASN A 122 4.87 -19.27 -9.48
CA ASN A 122 5.00 -19.86 -10.82
C ASN A 122 6.28 -19.37 -11.54
N GLU A 123 6.71 -18.16 -11.23
CA GLU A 123 7.96 -17.57 -11.73
C GLU A 123 9.20 -17.99 -10.93
N GLY A 124 9.08 -18.92 -9.99
CA GLY A 124 10.19 -19.51 -9.22
C GLY A 124 10.61 -18.71 -7.99
N TYR A 125 9.78 -17.80 -7.49
CA TYR A 125 10.02 -17.12 -6.22
C TYR A 125 9.62 -18.02 -5.05
N THR A 126 10.43 -18.01 -3.98
CA THR A 126 9.98 -18.47 -2.66
C THR A 126 9.08 -17.42 -2.05
N THR A 127 7.87 -17.79 -1.65
CA THR A 127 6.81 -16.86 -1.22
C THR A 127 6.50 -17.03 0.27
N ILE A 128 6.76 -15.99 1.07
CA ILE A 128 6.53 -16.00 2.52
C ILE A 128 5.66 -14.82 2.93
N SER A 129 4.65 -15.10 3.75
CA SER A 129 3.77 -14.10 4.37
C SER A 129 3.95 -14.09 5.87
N ASN A 130 4.31 -12.95 6.43
CA ASN A 130 4.38 -12.74 7.86
C ASN A 130 3.30 -11.77 8.33
N ASN A 131 2.35 -12.29 9.12
CA ASN A 131 1.26 -11.57 9.75
C ASN A 131 0.22 -11.02 8.72
N LYS A 132 -0.26 -9.79 8.87
CA LYS A 132 -1.45 -9.24 8.20
C LYS A 132 -1.18 -8.80 6.74
N ILE A 133 -1.03 -9.73 5.81
CA ILE A 133 -1.01 -9.44 4.36
C ILE A 133 -2.42 -9.54 3.78
N THR A 134 -3.12 -10.63 3.99
CA THR A 134 -4.58 -10.74 3.78
C THR A 134 -5.33 -10.42 5.07
N HIS A 135 -6.60 -10.03 4.97
CA HIS A 135 -7.43 -9.81 6.16
C HIS A 135 -7.93 -11.13 6.76
N LEU A 136 -8.28 -12.07 5.90
CA LEU A 136 -8.63 -13.42 6.29
C LEU A 136 -7.37 -14.30 6.24
N LYS A 137 -7.08 -14.99 7.33
CA LYS A 137 -6.00 -16.00 7.37
C LYS A 137 -6.25 -17.07 6.32
N TYR A 138 -5.20 -17.49 5.65
CA TYR A 138 -5.25 -18.58 4.64
C TYR A 138 -6.18 -18.29 3.45
N ASP A 139 -6.37 -17.01 3.09
CA ASP A 139 -7.16 -16.63 1.91
C ASP A 139 -6.40 -16.84 0.60
N ILE A 140 -5.07 -16.93 0.64
CA ILE A 140 -4.19 -17.34 -0.46
C ILE A 140 -3.48 -18.62 -0.04
N GLU A 141 -3.71 -19.73 -0.79
CA GLU A 141 -3.15 -21.05 -0.47
C GLU A 141 -1.75 -21.26 -1.04
N GLU A 142 -1.33 -20.39 -1.93
CA GLU A 142 -0.10 -20.55 -2.68
C GLU A 142 1.17 -20.13 -1.94
N TRP A 143 1.07 -19.51 -0.76
CA TRP A 143 2.25 -19.21 0.06
C TRP A 143 3.05 -20.48 0.36
N ASP A 144 4.38 -20.42 0.28
CA ASP A 144 5.26 -21.49 0.76
C ASP A 144 5.28 -21.52 2.30
N GLU A 145 5.23 -20.34 2.93
CA GLU A 145 5.05 -20.20 4.37
C GLU A 145 4.12 -19.01 4.66
N GLU A 146 3.12 -19.25 5.52
CA GLU A 146 2.25 -18.20 6.05
C GLU A 146 2.29 -18.26 7.57
N TRP A 147 2.86 -17.23 8.21
CA TRP A 147 3.08 -17.17 9.64
C TRP A 147 2.27 -16.04 10.29
N TYR A 148 1.83 -16.28 11.50
CA TYR A 148 1.13 -15.33 12.35
C TYR A 148 1.73 -15.32 13.76
N PRO A 149 1.76 -14.15 14.46
CA PRO A 149 2.22 -14.04 15.84
C PRO A 149 1.50 -15.00 16.78
N SER A 150 2.18 -15.34 17.87
CA SER A 150 1.72 -16.29 18.89
C SER A 150 0.45 -15.82 19.62
N SER A 151 0.24 -14.51 19.71
CA SER A 151 -0.98 -13.95 20.32
C SER A 151 -2.23 -14.41 19.56
N LYS A 152 -3.14 -15.06 20.26
CA LYS A 152 -4.42 -15.51 19.71
C LYS A 152 -5.38 -14.37 19.41
N LYS A 153 -5.17 -13.22 20.05
CA LYS A 153 -6.03 -12.04 19.93
C LYS A 153 -5.32 -10.94 19.16
N TRP A 154 -5.92 -10.48 18.09
CA TRP A 154 -5.35 -9.44 17.23
C TRP A 154 -5.14 -8.10 17.95
N ARG A 155 -5.93 -7.80 19.01
CA ARG A 155 -5.75 -6.59 19.83
C ARG A 155 -4.49 -6.63 20.67
N ASN A 156 -4.07 -7.81 21.07
CA ASN A 156 -2.83 -8.06 21.81
C ASN A 156 -2.61 -7.07 22.96
N TYR A 157 -3.57 -6.99 23.90
CA TYR A 157 -3.40 -6.17 25.11
C TYR A 157 -2.38 -6.78 26.06
N ILE A 158 -1.63 -5.90 26.73
CA ILE A 158 -0.59 -6.22 27.72
C ILE A 158 -1.05 -5.82 29.13
N THR A 159 -1.77 -4.71 29.27
CA THR A 159 -2.23 -4.24 30.58
C THR A 159 -3.30 -5.16 31.16
N GLU A 160 -3.20 -5.47 32.45
CA GLU A 160 -4.11 -6.38 33.15
C GLU A 160 -5.58 -5.95 33.01
N GLU A 161 -5.85 -4.64 33.14
CA GLU A 161 -7.20 -4.10 33.00
C GLU A 161 -7.81 -4.43 31.63
N ASN A 162 -7.07 -4.21 30.54
CA ASN A 162 -7.55 -4.51 29.18
C ASN A 162 -7.71 -6.02 28.95
N ILE A 163 -6.79 -6.83 29.45
CA ILE A 163 -6.85 -8.29 29.38
C ILE A 163 -8.11 -8.80 30.11
N LEU A 164 -8.39 -8.31 31.32
CA LEU A 164 -9.57 -8.66 32.09
C LEU A 164 -10.88 -8.29 31.37
N LEU A 165 -10.93 -7.11 30.76
CA LEU A 165 -12.08 -6.69 29.95
C LEU A 165 -12.32 -7.65 28.79
N GLU A 166 -11.28 -7.99 28.04
CA GLU A 166 -11.40 -8.92 26.91
C GLU A 166 -11.81 -10.34 27.33
N ASN A 167 -11.23 -10.85 28.41
CA ASN A 167 -11.56 -12.17 28.93
C ASN A 167 -13.03 -12.26 29.40
N ASN A 168 -13.60 -11.14 29.84
CA ASN A 168 -15.01 -11.01 30.21
C ASN A 168 -15.94 -10.69 29.02
N GLY A 169 -15.48 -10.86 27.77
CA GLY A 169 -16.26 -10.61 26.55
C GLY A 169 -16.53 -9.14 26.26
N LYS A 170 -15.81 -8.22 26.90
CA LYS A 170 -15.88 -6.77 26.67
C LYS A 170 -14.68 -6.31 25.86
N HIS A 171 -14.79 -5.22 25.12
CA HIS A 171 -13.63 -4.59 24.52
C HIS A 171 -12.90 -3.75 25.59
N GLY A 172 -11.56 -3.77 25.54
CA GLY A 172 -10.71 -2.90 26.32
C GLY A 172 -10.78 -1.45 25.88
N TYR A 173 -9.87 -0.64 26.36
CA TYR A 173 -9.71 0.74 25.89
C TYR A 173 -9.18 0.79 24.45
N ALA A 174 -9.43 1.91 23.76
CA ALA A 174 -8.94 2.11 22.39
C ALA A 174 -7.42 2.35 22.32
N TYR A 175 -6.72 2.27 23.42
CA TYR A 175 -5.27 2.52 23.55
C TYR A 175 -4.70 1.85 24.80
N GLU A 176 -3.37 1.63 24.81
CA GLU A 176 -2.57 1.36 26.01
C GLU A 176 -1.09 1.72 25.79
N SER A 177 -0.36 1.94 26.89
CA SER A 177 1.04 2.38 26.86
C SER A 177 1.87 1.70 27.97
N PRO A 178 1.96 0.37 28.00
CA PRO A 178 2.76 -0.33 29.00
C PRO A 178 4.26 -0.11 28.78
N ASP A 179 5.03 -0.17 29.86
CA ASP A 179 6.50 -0.13 29.82
C ASP A 179 7.02 -1.55 29.51
N VAL A 180 7.16 -1.86 28.24
CA VAL A 180 7.55 -3.17 27.72
C VAL A 180 8.44 -3.02 26.49
N ASP A 181 9.14 -4.10 26.13
CA ASP A 181 9.92 -4.19 24.91
C ASP A 181 9.03 -4.28 23.65
N ASP A 182 9.62 -4.04 22.48
CA ASP A 182 8.90 -4.01 21.21
C ASP A 182 8.23 -5.34 20.86
N ASP A 183 8.87 -6.46 21.20
CA ASP A 183 8.39 -7.81 20.89
C ASP A 183 7.33 -8.32 21.87
N ALA A 184 6.96 -7.54 22.88
CA ALA A 184 5.75 -7.80 23.64
C ALA A 184 4.46 -7.67 22.79
N TYR A 185 4.55 -6.97 21.65
CA TYR A 185 3.46 -6.82 20.70
C TYR A 185 3.73 -7.54 19.38
N ASN A 186 2.66 -7.93 18.71
CA ASN A 186 2.67 -8.70 17.47
C ASN A 186 3.60 -8.14 16.37
N ASP A 187 3.71 -6.82 16.23
CA ASP A 187 4.53 -6.22 15.17
C ASP A 187 6.03 -6.35 15.45
N GLY A 188 6.44 -6.36 16.73
CA GLY A 188 7.81 -6.67 17.11
C GLY A 188 8.17 -8.14 16.86
N GLU A 189 7.26 -9.09 17.20
CA GLU A 189 7.41 -10.51 16.82
C GLU A 189 7.49 -10.68 15.31
N THR A 190 6.65 -9.94 14.56
CA THR A 190 6.63 -9.98 13.09
C THR A 190 7.96 -9.52 12.49
N ALA A 191 8.55 -8.45 13.01
CA ALA A 191 9.86 -7.98 12.58
C ALA A 191 10.96 -9.01 12.86
N ASN A 192 10.97 -9.62 14.06
CA ASN A 192 11.92 -10.67 14.44
C ASN A 192 11.83 -11.88 13.50
N LYS A 193 10.60 -12.41 13.30
CA LYS A 193 10.35 -13.55 12.40
C LYS A 193 10.81 -13.25 10.96
N SER A 194 10.51 -12.04 10.48
CA SER A 194 10.89 -11.64 9.12
C SER A 194 12.41 -11.57 8.92
N ILE A 195 13.17 -11.19 9.95
CA ILE A 195 14.64 -11.22 9.93
C ILE A 195 15.16 -12.66 9.94
N GLU A 196 14.54 -13.55 10.69
CA GLU A 196 14.86 -14.99 10.66
C GLU A 196 14.63 -15.58 9.26
N ASP A 197 13.52 -15.22 8.63
CA ASP A 197 13.22 -15.68 7.27
C ASP A 197 14.19 -15.12 6.24
N LEU A 198 14.60 -13.84 6.35
CA LEU A 198 15.63 -13.27 5.49
C LEU A 198 16.94 -14.05 5.57
N LYS A 199 17.35 -14.56 6.75
CA LYS A 199 18.54 -15.40 6.90
C LYS A 199 18.38 -16.72 6.15
N LYS A 200 17.25 -17.43 6.32
CA LYS A 200 16.93 -18.68 5.61
C LYS A 200 16.87 -18.48 4.10
N LEU A 201 16.24 -17.39 3.64
CA LEU A 201 16.12 -17.05 2.22
C LEU A 201 17.48 -16.73 1.59
N LYS A 202 18.39 -16.07 2.34
CA LYS A 202 19.77 -15.84 1.90
C LYS A 202 20.50 -17.16 1.70
N GLU A 203 20.39 -18.09 2.66
CA GLU A 203 21.03 -19.41 2.60
C GLU A 203 20.48 -20.25 1.44
N ALA A 204 19.17 -20.20 1.17
CA ALA A 204 18.53 -20.90 0.07
C ALA A 204 18.95 -20.36 -1.31
N GLY A 205 19.28 -19.06 -1.42
CA GLY A 205 19.82 -18.44 -2.64
C GLY A 205 18.81 -18.25 -3.79
N ASN A 206 17.55 -18.62 -3.63
CA ASN A 206 16.49 -18.42 -4.61
C ASN A 206 15.94 -16.99 -4.51
N PRO A 207 15.39 -16.42 -5.61
CA PRO A 207 14.64 -15.18 -5.50
C PRO A 207 13.42 -15.36 -4.59
N PHE A 208 13.09 -14.34 -3.81
CA PHE A 208 11.99 -14.43 -2.86
C PHE A 208 11.02 -13.25 -2.94
N PHE A 209 9.79 -13.51 -2.54
CA PHE A 209 8.77 -12.54 -2.22
C PHE A 209 8.44 -12.69 -0.72
N LEU A 210 9.03 -11.82 0.10
CA LEU A 210 8.74 -11.74 1.53
C LEU A 210 7.75 -10.60 1.76
N ALA A 211 6.53 -10.95 2.13
CA ALA A 211 5.48 -10.01 2.47
C ALA A 211 5.33 -9.90 3.98
N VAL A 212 5.50 -8.68 4.52
CA VAL A 212 5.47 -8.39 5.95
C VAL A 212 4.34 -7.42 6.23
N GLY A 213 3.33 -7.87 6.98
CA GLY A 213 2.14 -7.09 7.32
C GLY A 213 2.17 -6.61 8.76
N PHE A 214 2.38 -5.31 9.00
CA PHE A 214 2.26 -4.71 10.31
C PHE A 214 0.82 -4.32 10.61
N VAL A 215 0.36 -4.55 11.85
CA VAL A 215 -1.00 -4.27 12.28
C VAL A 215 -1.14 -2.83 12.76
N LYS A 216 -0.15 -2.28 13.46
CA LYS A 216 -0.19 -0.88 13.89
C LYS A 216 0.02 0.06 12.69
N PRO A 217 -0.64 1.22 12.69
CA PRO A 217 -1.43 1.86 13.76
C PRO A 217 -2.92 1.48 13.84
N HIS A 218 -3.38 0.34 13.33
CA HIS A 218 -4.77 -0.11 13.53
C HIS A 218 -5.14 -0.14 15.02
N LEU A 219 -6.40 0.24 15.32
CA LEU A 219 -6.97 0.15 16.68
C LEU A 219 -6.83 -1.25 17.28
N PRO A 220 -6.67 -1.36 18.62
CA PRO A 220 -6.45 -0.28 19.57
C PRO A 220 -5.03 0.28 19.40
N PHE A 221 -4.82 1.56 19.74
CA PHE A 221 -3.53 2.22 19.62
C PHE A 221 -2.59 1.77 20.74
N ASN A 222 -2.13 0.54 20.64
CA ASN A 222 -1.23 -0.08 21.61
C ASN A 222 0.21 0.10 21.13
N ALA A 223 1.04 0.69 21.95
CA ALA A 223 2.47 0.81 21.71
C ALA A 223 3.23 0.83 23.04
N PRO A 224 4.48 0.34 23.09
CA PRO A 224 5.35 0.51 24.24
C PRO A 224 5.46 1.97 24.68
N LYS A 225 5.52 2.20 25.99
CA LYS A 225 5.52 3.54 26.60
C LYS A 225 6.55 4.48 25.98
N LYS A 226 7.74 3.99 25.60
CA LYS A 226 8.80 4.81 24.99
C LYS A 226 8.36 5.54 23.71
N TYR A 227 7.40 5.02 22.96
CA TYR A 227 6.86 5.68 21.75
C TYR A 227 5.81 6.74 22.10
N TRP A 228 5.06 6.56 23.18
CA TRP A 228 4.16 7.58 23.71
C TRP A 228 4.96 8.77 24.26
N ASP A 229 6.06 8.51 24.93
CA ASP A 229 6.93 9.53 25.53
C ASP A 229 7.65 10.41 24.50
N LEU A 230 7.63 10.05 23.21
CA LEU A 230 8.12 10.91 22.12
C LEU A 230 7.29 12.18 21.93
N TYR A 231 6.06 12.22 22.45
CA TYR A 231 5.11 13.28 22.21
C TYR A 231 4.66 13.95 23.51
N ASP A 232 4.73 15.29 23.52
CA ASP A 232 4.10 16.09 24.58
C ASP A 232 2.57 16.11 24.33
N SER A 233 1.81 15.43 25.18
CA SER A 233 0.35 15.35 25.07
C SER A 233 -0.35 16.71 25.07
N LYS A 234 0.28 17.75 25.65
CA LYS A 234 -0.26 19.12 25.68
C LYS A 234 -0.16 19.81 24.32
N LYS A 235 0.76 19.34 23.44
CA LYS A 235 0.96 19.88 22.09
C LYS A 235 0.17 19.14 21.01
N ILE A 236 -0.56 18.08 21.37
CA ILE A 236 -1.44 17.41 20.43
C ILE A 236 -2.62 18.31 20.09
N GLU A 237 -2.76 18.61 18.80
CA GLU A 237 -3.82 19.47 18.28
C GLU A 237 -4.90 18.65 17.59
N LEU A 238 -6.13 19.15 17.61
CA LEU A 238 -7.23 18.60 16.83
C LEU A 238 -7.13 19.13 15.38
N PRO A 239 -7.58 18.38 14.38
CA PRO A 239 -7.65 18.89 13.01
C PRO A 239 -8.56 20.13 12.96
N LYS A 240 -8.20 21.09 12.08
CA LYS A 240 -8.96 22.34 11.93
C LYS A 240 -10.39 22.11 11.42
N ASN A 241 -10.56 21.09 10.58
CA ASN A 241 -11.82 20.66 9.99
C ASN A 241 -12.53 19.56 10.81
N ASN A 242 -12.49 19.63 12.13
CA ASN A 242 -12.99 18.59 13.05
C ASN A 242 -14.52 18.53 13.19
N GLN A 243 -15.27 19.15 12.28
CA GLN A 243 -16.72 19.15 12.24
C GLN A 243 -17.22 18.71 10.87
N PHE A 244 -18.36 18.00 10.83
CA PHE A 244 -18.99 17.65 9.57
C PHE A 244 -19.66 18.89 8.96
N GLN A 245 -19.22 19.28 7.77
CA GLN A 245 -19.69 20.49 7.10
C GLN A 245 -21.13 20.35 6.61
N ALA A 246 -21.89 21.45 6.67
CA ALA A 246 -23.31 21.47 6.33
C ALA A 246 -23.63 21.08 4.87
N ASN A 247 -22.72 21.41 3.95
CA ASN A 247 -22.90 21.21 2.50
C ASN A 247 -22.40 19.83 1.99
N VAL A 248 -21.96 18.97 2.90
CA VAL A 248 -21.51 17.60 2.56
C VAL A 248 -22.70 16.66 2.64
N PRO A 249 -22.91 15.79 1.65
CA PRO A 249 -24.00 14.82 1.68
C PRO A 249 -23.93 13.90 2.91
N ASN A 250 -25.05 13.66 3.58
CA ASN A 250 -25.09 12.74 4.73
C ASN A 250 -24.59 11.33 4.41
N ARG A 251 -24.55 10.94 3.13
CA ARG A 251 -23.99 9.66 2.67
C ARG A 251 -22.47 9.54 2.83
N ALA A 252 -21.75 10.67 2.89
CA ALA A 252 -20.33 10.71 3.20
C ALA A 252 -20.05 10.49 4.69
N ARG A 253 -21.09 10.59 5.55
CA ARG A 253 -20.98 10.37 6.99
C ARG A 253 -21.11 8.89 7.34
N HIS A 254 -20.31 8.43 8.29
CA HIS A 254 -20.46 7.13 8.94
C HIS A 254 -20.48 7.27 10.47
N LEU A 255 -20.84 6.19 11.17
CA LEU A 255 -21.09 6.22 12.63
C LEU A 255 -19.90 5.75 13.48
N TRP A 256 -18.66 5.69 12.91
CA TRP A 256 -17.42 5.24 13.58
C TRP A 256 -17.54 3.84 14.23
N GLY A 257 -18.20 2.91 13.57
CA GLY A 257 -18.59 1.61 14.16
C GLY A 257 -17.42 0.91 14.85
N GLU A 258 -16.26 0.88 14.19
CA GLU A 258 -15.06 0.24 14.71
C GLU A 258 -14.54 0.89 16.00
N LEU A 259 -14.45 2.23 16.08
CA LEU A 259 -14.02 2.93 17.29
C LEU A 259 -15.00 2.76 18.45
N ARG A 260 -16.33 2.74 18.16
CA ARG A 260 -17.36 2.67 19.17
C ARG A 260 -17.47 1.35 19.93
N TYR A 261 -16.71 0.34 19.52
CA TYR A 261 -16.64 -0.92 20.27
C TYR A 261 -15.82 -0.80 21.55
N TYR A 262 -14.89 0.15 21.64
CA TYR A 262 -13.99 0.30 22.77
C TYR A 262 -14.67 0.91 24.00
N LYS A 263 -14.10 0.60 25.21
CA LYS A 263 -14.73 0.87 26.51
C LYS A 263 -15.01 2.35 26.77
N ASP A 264 -14.05 3.21 26.46
CA ASP A 264 -14.09 4.64 26.75
C ASP A 264 -14.75 5.51 25.66
N ILE A 265 -15.18 4.87 24.60
CA ILE A 265 -15.77 5.58 23.45
C ILE A 265 -17.29 5.69 23.62
N PRO A 266 -17.88 6.91 23.56
CA PRO A 266 -19.32 7.09 23.68
C PRO A 266 -20.04 6.37 22.52
N LYS A 267 -21.14 5.68 22.83
CA LYS A 267 -21.91 4.91 21.82
C LYS A 267 -22.61 5.81 20.80
N LYS A 268 -22.81 7.08 21.11
CA LYS A 268 -23.41 8.12 20.23
C LYS A 268 -22.71 9.46 20.48
N GLY A 269 -22.86 10.39 19.52
CA GLY A 269 -22.25 11.72 19.62
C GLY A 269 -20.74 11.74 19.34
N GLN A 270 -20.12 12.87 19.59
CA GLN A 270 -18.68 13.08 19.43
C GLN A 270 -17.91 12.61 20.70
N VAL A 271 -16.65 12.28 20.55
CA VAL A 271 -15.72 12.13 21.68
C VAL A 271 -15.39 13.52 22.25
N SER A 272 -15.03 13.61 23.53
CA SER A 272 -14.50 14.85 24.10
C SER A 272 -13.16 15.24 23.43
N ASN A 273 -12.85 16.53 23.46
CA ASN A 273 -11.57 17.01 22.93
C ASN A 273 -10.36 16.35 23.61
N GLU A 274 -10.44 16.08 24.90
CA GLU A 274 -9.39 15.40 25.67
C GLU A 274 -9.20 13.96 25.20
N LEU A 275 -10.31 13.22 25.04
CA LEU A 275 -10.25 11.86 24.52
C LEU A 275 -9.77 11.84 23.06
N ALA A 276 -10.22 12.78 22.23
CA ALA A 276 -9.76 12.92 20.84
C ALA A 276 -8.23 13.13 20.78
N LYS A 277 -7.68 14.05 21.58
CA LYS A 277 -6.24 14.27 21.68
C LYS A 277 -5.49 13.02 22.14
N LYS A 278 -6.06 12.27 23.08
CA LYS A 278 -5.47 11.02 23.55
C LYS A 278 -5.46 9.93 22.48
N LEU A 279 -6.52 9.83 21.68
CA LEU A 279 -6.59 8.91 20.54
C LEU A 279 -5.57 9.29 19.45
N ILE A 280 -5.44 10.58 19.12
CA ILE A 280 -4.43 11.08 18.18
C ILE A 280 -3.02 10.78 18.72
N HIS A 281 -2.74 11.02 19.98
CA HIS A 281 -1.47 10.67 20.63
C HIS A 281 -1.18 9.17 20.49
N GLY A 282 -2.16 8.31 20.75
CA GLY A 282 -2.02 6.86 20.61
C GLY A 282 -1.74 6.43 19.17
N TYR A 283 -2.39 7.07 18.19
CA TYR A 283 -2.10 6.85 16.78
C TYR A 283 -0.65 7.22 16.44
N TYR A 284 -0.17 8.39 16.87
CA TYR A 284 1.21 8.84 16.65
C TYR A 284 2.23 7.87 17.28
N ALA A 285 1.99 7.46 18.52
CA ALA A 285 2.83 6.47 19.21
C ALA A 285 2.86 5.12 18.45
N SER A 286 1.72 4.67 17.94
CA SER A 286 1.60 3.43 17.18
C SER A 286 2.33 3.53 15.83
N VAL A 287 2.30 4.69 15.16
CA VAL A 287 3.08 4.91 13.93
C VAL A 287 4.59 4.90 14.22
N SER A 288 5.05 5.57 15.29
CA SER A 288 6.47 5.53 15.66
C SER A 288 6.94 4.15 16.09
N TYR A 289 6.06 3.36 16.70
CA TYR A 289 6.35 1.96 17.00
C TYR A 289 6.55 1.13 15.73
N VAL A 290 5.64 1.23 14.76
CA VAL A 290 5.80 0.48 13.50
C VAL A 290 6.97 1.00 12.67
N ASP A 291 7.27 2.30 12.70
CA ASP A 291 8.46 2.87 12.07
C ASP A 291 9.74 2.18 12.58
N ALA A 292 9.85 1.98 13.89
CA ALA A 292 10.99 1.28 14.47
C ALA A 292 11.06 -0.19 14.02
N GLN A 293 9.91 -0.88 13.86
CA GLN A 293 9.90 -2.25 13.36
C GLN A 293 10.29 -2.32 11.87
N VAL A 294 9.86 -1.35 11.06
CA VAL A 294 10.35 -1.19 9.67
C VAL A 294 11.86 -0.97 9.67
N GLY A 295 12.38 -0.10 10.53
CA GLY A 295 13.82 0.15 10.67
C GLY A 295 14.60 -1.12 11.01
N LYS A 296 14.10 -1.90 11.96
CA LYS A 296 14.69 -3.18 12.36
C LYS A 296 14.76 -4.19 11.21
N LEU A 297 13.67 -4.30 10.45
CA LEU A 297 13.59 -5.18 9.28
C LEU A 297 14.56 -4.76 8.17
N ILE A 298 14.59 -3.46 7.82
CA ILE A 298 15.52 -2.92 6.82
C ILE A 298 16.97 -3.12 7.23
N LYS A 299 17.29 -2.86 8.51
CA LYS A 299 18.63 -3.12 9.04
C LYS A 299 19.00 -4.61 8.93
N GLY A 300 18.08 -5.53 9.23
CA GLY A 300 18.29 -6.95 9.05
C GLY A 300 18.63 -7.34 7.60
N LEU A 301 17.93 -6.73 6.62
CA LEU A 301 18.22 -6.91 5.19
C LEU A 301 19.63 -6.37 4.83
N ASP A 302 19.99 -5.19 5.36
CA ASP A 302 21.28 -4.53 5.13
C ASP A 302 22.45 -5.35 5.74
N ASP A 303 22.30 -5.81 6.98
CA ASP A 303 23.30 -6.64 7.69
C ASP A 303 23.55 -7.98 6.95
N LEU A 304 22.55 -8.47 6.24
CA LEU A 304 22.67 -9.66 5.38
C LEU A 304 23.29 -9.36 4.01
N GLY A 305 23.56 -8.11 3.67
CA GLY A 305 24.11 -7.71 2.37
C GLY A 305 23.17 -7.96 1.18
N MET A 306 21.86 -7.98 1.39
CA MET A 306 20.87 -8.27 0.34
C MET A 306 20.22 -7.02 -0.25
N ARG A 307 20.53 -5.81 0.26
CA ARG A 307 19.89 -4.55 -0.12
C ARG A 307 19.88 -4.29 -1.63
N GLU A 308 21.04 -4.41 -2.27
CA GLU A 308 21.20 -4.06 -3.69
C GLU A 308 20.46 -5.02 -4.65
N ASN A 309 20.16 -6.23 -4.20
CA ASN A 309 19.41 -7.22 -4.99
C ASN A 309 17.95 -7.36 -4.52
N THR A 310 17.42 -6.38 -3.79
CA THR A 310 16.08 -6.43 -3.25
C THR A 310 15.29 -5.15 -3.58
N THR A 311 14.19 -5.31 -4.27
CA THR A 311 13.16 -4.26 -4.38
C THR A 311 12.37 -4.19 -3.09
N ILE A 312 12.29 -3.01 -2.46
CA ILE A 312 11.53 -2.79 -1.24
C ILE A 312 10.34 -1.91 -1.58
N ILE A 313 9.14 -2.37 -1.21
CA ILE A 313 7.89 -1.63 -1.36
C ILE A 313 7.28 -1.47 0.03
N LEU A 314 7.08 -0.22 0.48
CA LEU A 314 6.34 0.11 1.68
C LEU A 314 5.06 0.82 1.29
N VAL A 315 3.92 0.34 1.80
CA VAL A 315 2.59 0.86 1.45
C VAL A 315 1.62 0.75 2.62
N GLY A 316 0.74 1.77 2.77
CA GLY A 316 -0.47 1.66 3.58
C GLY A 316 -1.59 0.96 2.81
N ASP A 317 -2.46 0.20 3.48
CA ASP A 317 -3.59 -0.45 2.81
C ASP A 317 -4.77 0.50 2.53
N HIS A 318 -4.96 1.52 3.35
CA HIS A 318 -5.83 2.69 3.18
C HIS A 318 -5.44 3.76 4.19
N GLY A 319 -6.04 4.96 4.07
CA GLY A 319 -5.85 6.05 5.00
C GLY A 319 -6.69 5.90 6.28
N TRP A 320 -6.70 6.95 7.10
CA TRP A 320 -7.35 6.96 8.40
C TRP A 320 -7.76 8.38 8.82
N SER A 321 -8.98 8.56 9.32
CA SER A 321 -9.44 9.83 9.89
C SER A 321 -9.16 9.91 11.39
N LEU A 322 -8.60 11.03 11.83
CA LEU A 322 -8.33 11.39 13.22
C LEU A 322 -9.17 12.61 13.64
N MET A 323 -10.47 12.55 13.41
CA MET A 323 -11.47 13.59 13.65
C MET A 323 -11.66 14.59 12.48
N GLU A 324 -10.95 14.48 11.36
CA GLU A 324 -11.26 15.29 10.18
C GLU A 324 -12.72 15.08 9.77
N HIS A 325 -13.41 16.15 9.39
CA HIS A 325 -14.84 16.16 9.10
C HIS A 325 -15.73 15.63 10.26
N GLY A 326 -15.22 15.63 11.50
CA GLY A 326 -15.86 14.99 12.62
C GLY A 326 -15.93 13.46 12.49
N LEU A 327 -15.09 12.84 11.66
CA LEU A 327 -15.02 11.40 11.41
C LEU A 327 -13.83 10.77 12.11
N TRP A 328 -13.94 9.49 12.39
CA TRP A 328 -12.88 8.62 12.87
C TRP A 328 -12.84 7.37 12.02
N VAL A 329 -11.72 6.68 12.02
CA VAL A 329 -11.46 5.47 11.25
C VAL A 329 -11.39 5.73 9.73
N LYS A 330 -11.54 4.70 8.89
CA LYS A 330 -11.31 4.74 7.43
C LYS A 330 -12.57 5.03 6.60
N HIS A 331 -13.57 4.44 6.76
CA HIS A 331 -14.84 4.20 6.07
C HIS A 331 -15.51 5.43 5.40
N SER A 332 -14.81 6.20 4.57
CA SER A 332 -15.33 7.38 3.87
C SER A 332 -14.71 7.56 2.47
N ASN A 333 -15.31 8.46 1.68
CA ASN A 333 -14.79 8.84 0.36
C ASN A 333 -13.96 10.13 0.41
N PHE A 334 -13.54 10.60 1.58
CA PHE A 334 -12.61 11.72 1.72
C PHE A 334 -11.17 11.26 1.47
N GLU A 335 -10.31 12.18 1.02
CA GLU A 335 -8.91 11.86 0.72
C GLU A 335 -8.20 11.21 1.90
N VAL A 336 -8.42 11.72 3.11
CA VAL A 336 -7.77 11.24 4.34
C VAL A 336 -7.99 9.74 4.61
N ALA A 337 -9.09 9.16 4.09
CA ALA A 337 -9.38 7.73 4.18
C ALA A 337 -8.85 6.92 3.00
N LEU A 338 -8.52 7.57 1.88
CA LEU A 338 -8.10 6.93 0.63
C LEU A 338 -6.60 7.06 0.37
N GLN A 339 -5.97 8.17 0.76
CA GLN A 339 -4.56 8.41 0.53
C GLN A 339 -3.68 7.58 1.46
N VAL A 340 -2.63 7.00 0.89
CA VAL A 340 -1.70 6.11 1.60
C VAL A 340 -0.25 6.52 1.32
N PRO A 341 0.68 6.27 2.24
CA PRO A 341 2.10 6.32 1.89
C PRO A 341 2.44 5.19 0.92
N LEU A 342 3.25 5.52 -0.08
CA LEU A 342 3.85 4.56 -1.00
C LEU A 342 5.29 4.96 -1.28
N ILE A 343 6.20 4.07 -0.92
CA ILE A 343 7.64 4.21 -1.13
C ILE A 343 8.14 2.97 -1.85
N ILE A 344 8.87 3.15 -2.95
CA ILE A 344 9.53 2.06 -3.67
C ILE A 344 11.01 2.37 -3.72
N SER A 345 11.83 1.45 -3.20
CA SER A 345 13.29 1.52 -3.19
C SER A 345 13.86 0.33 -3.96
N ASP A 346 14.73 0.62 -4.92
CA ASP A 346 15.38 -0.37 -5.76
C ASP A 346 16.73 0.17 -6.24
N SER A 347 17.69 -0.70 -6.54
CA SER A 347 19.02 -0.27 -7.03
C SER A 347 18.97 0.42 -8.39
N ASP A 348 18.00 0.09 -9.23
CA ASP A 348 17.90 0.51 -10.64
C ASP A 348 16.98 1.72 -10.84
N ILE A 349 16.43 2.30 -9.77
CA ILE A 349 15.59 3.50 -9.82
C ILE A 349 16.30 4.71 -9.21
N GLN A 350 15.73 5.90 -9.43
CA GLN A 350 16.26 7.11 -8.82
C GLN A 350 16.08 7.09 -7.30
N LYS A 351 17.08 7.59 -6.58
CA LYS A 351 17.06 7.69 -5.11
C LYS A 351 16.71 9.11 -4.67
N ASN A 352 16.10 9.24 -3.49
CA ASN A 352 15.74 10.51 -2.86
C ASN A 352 14.89 11.42 -3.78
N LYS A 353 13.87 10.83 -4.39
CA LYS A 353 12.95 11.53 -5.29
C LYS A 353 11.51 11.41 -4.83
N LYS A 354 10.72 12.39 -5.23
CA LYS A 354 9.26 12.38 -5.09
C LYS A 354 8.63 12.49 -6.46
N THR A 355 7.46 11.88 -6.64
CA THR A 355 6.67 12.00 -7.86
C THR A 355 5.24 12.42 -7.55
N ASN A 356 4.67 13.25 -8.42
CA ASN A 356 3.27 13.65 -8.41
C ASN A 356 2.41 12.79 -9.36
N SER A 357 2.99 11.77 -10.00
CA SER A 357 2.21 10.75 -10.69
C SER A 357 1.28 10.08 -9.70
N ILE A 358 -0.01 10.05 -10.02
CA ILE A 358 -0.98 9.30 -9.21
C ILE A 358 -0.67 7.81 -9.28
N ALA A 359 -0.73 7.14 -8.13
CA ALA A 359 -0.69 5.69 -8.01
C ALA A 359 -1.98 5.18 -7.39
N GLU A 360 -2.47 4.06 -7.87
CA GLU A 360 -3.51 3.27 -7.23
C GLU A 360 -2.91 1.98 -6.68
N LEU A 361 -3.46 1.39 -5.62
CA LEU A 361 -2.90 0.14 -5.08
C LEU A 361 -2.95 -1.02 -6.08
N VAL A 362 -3.91 -1.05 -7.00
CA VAL A 362 -3.93 -2.04 -8.10
C VAL A 362 -2.77 -1.88 -9.09
N ASP A 363 -2.05 -0.76 -9.09
CA ASP A 363 -0.87 -0.52 -9.92
C ASP A 363 0.36 -1.28 -9.40
N LEU A 364 0.34 -1.74 -8.15
CA LEU A 364 1.49 -2.42 -7.54
C LEU A 364 1.75 -3.79 -8.17
N TYR A 365 0.73 -4.57 -8.46
CA TYR A 365 0.93 -5.88 -9.10
C TYR A 365 1.63 -5.75 -10.46
N PRO A 366 1.14 -4.98 -11.45
CA PRO A 366 1.87 -4.81 -12.71
C PRO A 366 3.24 -4.14 -12.54
N SER A 367 3.45 -3.31 -11.50
CA SER A 367 4.75 -2.72 -11.18
C SER A 367 5.73 -3.75 -10.69
N ILE A 368 5.29 -4.66 -9.82
CA ILE A 368 6.10 -5.79 -9.33
C ILE A 368 6.50 -6.68 -10.49
N CYS A 369 5.59 -6.96 -11.45
CA CYS A 369 5.93 -7.73 -12.63
C CYS A 369 7.07 -7.08 -13.42
N ASP A 370 7.00 -5.77 -13.69
CA ASP A 370 8.05 -5.07 -14.43
C ASP A 370 9.38 -5.00 -13.64
N LEU A 371 9.33 -4.77 -12.32
CA LEU A 371 10.53 -4.73 -11.47
C LEU A 371 11.19 -6.11 -11.33
N ALA A 372 10.38 -7.16 -11.36
CA ALA A 372 10.84 -8.56 -11.33
C ALA A 372 11.23 -9.10 -12.72
N ASN A 373 11.00 -8.32 -13.78
CA ASN A 373 11.18 -8.73 -15.17
C ASN A 373 10.41 -10.02 -15.52
N ILE A 374 9.12 -10.07 -15.14
CA ILE A 374 8.19 -11.16 -15.46
C ILE A 374 6.99 -10.63 -16.25
N SER A 375 6.30 -11.51 -16.99
CA SER A 375 5.15 -11.13 -17.79
C SER A 375 3.98 -10.64 -16.94
N LYS A 376 3.18 -9.71 -17.45
CA LYS A 376 1.98 -9.22 -16.77
C LYS A 376 0.76 -10.05 -17.19
N PRO A 377 0.00 -10.62 -16.23
CA PRO A 377 -1.28 -11.26 -16.54
C PRO A 377 -2.27 -10.29 -17.22
N ALA A 378 -3.05 -10.79 -18.17
CA ALA A 378 -3.95 -9.97 -18.98
C ALA A 378 -5.13 -9.35 -18.21
N HIS A 379 -5.50 -9.93 -17.05
CA HIS A 379 -6.62 -9.46 -16.21
C HIS A 379 -6.30 -8.21 -15.39
N LEU A 380 -5.02 -7.79 -15.31
CA LEU A 380 -4.62 -6.66 -14.47
C LEU A 380 -5.28 -5.35 -14.94
N GLU A 381 -5.94 -4.66 -14.03
CA GLU A 381 -6.60 -3.38 -14.28
C GLU A 381 -5.74 -2.17 -13.92
N GLY A 382 -4.62 -2.38 -13.22
CA GLY A 382 -3.66 -1.36 -12.85
C GLY A 382 -2.65 -1.06 -13.97
N ASN A 383 -1.90 0.02 -13.81
CA ASN A 383 -0.80 0.41 -14.71
C ASN A 383 0.53 0.36 -13.95
N SER A 384 1.57 -0.15 -14.59
CA SER A 384 2.89 -0.17 -13.96
C SER A 384 3.41 1.24 -13.65
N LEU A 385 3.96 1.40 -12.46
CA LEU A 385 4.56 2.63 -11.95
C LEU A 385 6.03 2.83 -12.40
N THR A 386 6.62 1.88 -13.12
CA THR A 386 8.05 1.90 -13.48
C THR A 386 8.47 3.13 -14.27
N ASN A 387 7.60 3.70 -15.11
CA ASN A 387 7.89 4.95 -15.80
C ASN A 387 8.05 6.12 -14.84
N ALA A 388 7.21 6.20 -13.79
CA ALA A 388 7.31 7.23 -12.76
C ALA A 388 8.53 6.99 -11.85
N LEU A 389 8.90 5.75 -11.60
CA LEU A 389 10.12 5.40 -10.84
C LEU A 389 11.40 5.81 -11.57
N LYS A 390 11.45 5.62 -12.90
CA LYS A 390 12.59 6.02 -13.74
C LYS A 390 12.66 7.53 -13.97
N ASN A 391 11.51 8.21 -14.06
CA ASN A 391 11.41 9.64 -14.34
C ASN A 391 10.45 10.34 -13.34
N PRO A 392 10.81 10.46 -12.05
CA PRO A 392 9.90 10.93 -11.00
C PRO A 392 9.37 12.36 -11.19
N SER A 393 10.11 13.20 -11.88
CA SER A 393 9.69 14.60 -12.18
C SER A 393 8.57 14.71 -13.22
N LYS A 394 8.29 13.61 -13.96
CA LYS A 394 7.25 13.57 -14.98
C LYS A 394 5.99 12.90 -14.46
N VAL A 395 4.82 13.50 -14.71
CA VAL A 395 3.53 12.90 -14.39
C VAL A 395 3.11 11.97 -15.52
N PHE A 396 2.98 10.66 -15.22
CA PHE A 396 2.56 9.63 -16.17
C PHE A 396 1.10 9.24 -16.00
N LYS A 397 0.55 9.42 -14.80
CA LYS A 397 -0.84 9.12 -14.48
C LYS A 397 -1.41 10.24 -13.61
N ASN A 398 -2.58 10.74 -13.98
CA ASN A 398 -3.25 11.85 -13.31
C ASN A 398 -4.67 11.50 -12.84
N LYS A 399 -5.04 10.21 -12.81
CA LYS A 399 -6.36 9.76 -12.37
C LYS A 399 -6.24 8.53 -11.48
N ALA A 400 -7.11 8.45 -10.47
CA ALA A 400 -7.36 7.25 -9.67
C ALA A 400 -8.86 7.08 -9.44
N TYR A 401 -9.26 5.84 -9.17
CA TYR A 401 -10.65 5.47 -8.88
C TYR A 401 -10.71 4.77 -7.54
N ALA A 402 -11.64 5.19 -6.71
CA ALA A 402 -11.91 4.56 -5.44
C ALA A 402 -13.43 4.44 -5.22
N ARG A 403 -13.81 3.54 -4.33
CA ARG A 403 -15.21 3.43 -3.95
C ARG A 403 -15.36 3.12 -2.47
N TYR A 404 -16.43 3.63 -1.89
CA TYR A 404 -16.89 3.17 -0.60
C TYR A 404 -18.41 3.12 -0.56
N GLN A 405 -18.96 1.97 -0.14
CA GLN A 405 -20.39 1.66 -0.22
C GLN A 405 -20.95 1.89 -1.65
N LYS A 406 -21.84 2.87 -1.82
CA LYS A 406 -22.42 3.28 -3.11
C LYS A 406 -21.82 4.58 -3.66
N GLY A 407 -20.78 5.11 -3.01
CA GLY A 407 -20.03 6.29 -3.46
C GLY A 407 -18.89 5.86 -4.35
N GLU A 408 -18.86 6.35 -5.57
CA GLU A 408 -17.79 6.18 -6.53
C GLU A 408 -16.98 7.46 -6.57
N THR A 409 -15.67 7.36 -6.41
CA THR A 409 -14.76 8.50 -6.35
C THR A 409 -13.81 8.50 -7.55
N LEU A 410 -13.72 9.63 -8.22
CA LEU A 410 -12.72 9.94 -9.23
C LEU A 410 -11.79 11.02 -8.68
N ILE A 411 -10.52 10.69 -8.58
CA ILE A 411 -9.44 11.65 -8.34
C ILE A 411 -8.86 11.98 -9.71
N ALA A 412 -8.92 13.25 -10.13
CA ALA A 412 -8.43 13.67 -11.45
C ALA A 412 -7.73 15.02 -11.33
N ASP A 413 -6.46 15.06 -11.70
CA ASP A 413 -5.59 16.21 -11.45
C ASP A 413 -5.68 16.64 -9.98
N ASN A 414 -6.19 17.83 -9.68
CA ASN A 414 -6.39 18.30 -8.30
C ASN A 414 -7.84 18.21 -7.81
N PHE A 415 -8.73 17.65 -8.63
CA PHE A 415 -10.12 17.48 -8.25
C PHE A 415 -10.36 16.13 -7.59
N PHE A 416 -11.09 16.17 -6.47
CA PHE A 416 -11.61 15.01 -5.77
C PHE A 416 -13.13 14.99 -5.91
N TYR A 417 -13.68 14.10 -6.75
CA TYR A 417 -15.08 14.03 -7.10
C TYR A 417 -15.70 12.72 -6.67
N THR A 418 -16.79 12.77 -5.92
CA THR A 418 -17.55 11.58 -5.51
C THR A 418 -19.02 11.71 -5.90
N GLU A 419 -19.58 10.60 -6.39
CA GLU A 419 -20.96 10.49 -6.81
C GLU A 419 -21.62 9.25 -6.19
N TRP A 420 -22.80 9.42 -5.63
CA TRP A 420 -23.64 8.32 -5.12
C TRP A 420 -24.79 8.09 -6.06
N GLN A 421 -25.00 6.84 -6.46
CA GLN A 421 -26.07 6.45 -7.38
C GLN A 421 -26.98 5.40 -6.76
N ILE A 422 -28.28 5.48 -7.08
CA ILE A 422 -29.29 4.46 -6.82
C ILE A 422 -30.11 4.28 -8.09
N ASN A 423 -30.19 3.04 -8.62
CA ASN A 423 -30.90 2.72 -9.86
C ASN A 423 -30.51 3.67 -11.00
N ASP A 424 -29.22 3.83 -11.23
CA ASP A 424 -28.58 4.68 -12.25
C ASP A 424 -28.91 6.19 -12.15
N LYS A 425 -29.50 6.61 -11.03
CA LYS A 425 -29.75 8.03 -10.76
C LYS A 425 -28.79 8.54 -9.70
N THR A 426 -28.10 9.62 -10.03
CA THR A 426 -27.26 10.34 -9.07
C THR A 426 -28.14 11.00 -8.02
N ILE A 427 -27.88 10.69 -6.76
CA ILE A 427 -28.64 11.16 -5.59
C ILE A 427 -27.85 12.11 -4.70
N ALA A 428 -26.54 12.13 -4.83
CA ALA A 428 -25.64 13.02 -4.10
C ALA A 428 -24.29 13.16 -4.84
N LYS A 429 -23.64 14.30 -4.68
CA LYS A 429 -22.33 14.62 -5.24
C LYS A 429 -21.50 15.41 -4.23
N MET A 430 -20.20 15.23 -4.26
CA MET A 430 -19.24 16.14 -3.64
C MET A 430 -18.04 16.35 -4.58
N LEU A 431 -17.51 17.55 -4.58
CA LEU A 431 -16.35 17.96 -5.36
C LEU A 431 -15.48 18.87 -4.50
N TYR A 432 -14.18 18.60 -4.49
CA TYR A 432 -13.17 19.43 -3.86
C TYR A 432 -12.05 19.75 -4.86
N ASP A 433 -11.48 20.96 -4.74
CA ASP A 433 -10.31 21.40 -5.51
C ASP A 433 -9.13 21.54 -4.54
N HIS A 434 -8.23 20.59 -4.53
CA HIS A 434 -7.09 20.54 -3.62
C HIS A 434 -6.03 21.63 -3.87
N ASN A 435 -6.12 22.40 -4.97
CA ASN A 435 -5.30 23.61 -5.11
C ASN A 435 -5.73 24.71 -4.14
N THR A 436 -7.00 24.76 -3.77
CA THR A 436 -7.57 25.83 -2.96
C THR A 436 -8.14 25.36 -1.63
N ASP A 437 -8.49 24.09 -1.53
CA ASP A 437 -9.11 23.46 -0.35
C ASP A 437 -8.58 22.02 -0.16
N PRO A 438 -7.31 21.85 0.22
CA PRO A 438 -6.72 20.52 0.43
C PRO A 438 -7.35 19.77 1.62
N ASP A 439 -8.01 20.46 2.54
CA ASP A 439 -8.69 19.90 3.71
C ASP A 439 -10.16 19.52 3.43
N GLU A 440 -10.63 19.62 2.17
CA GLU A 440 -11.98 19.23 1.71
C GLU A 440 -13.13 19.88 2.52
N ASN A 441 -12.98 21.18 2.87
CA ASN A 441 -13.92 21.89 3.74
C ASN A 441 -15.17 22.38 3.01
N ARG A 442 -15.10 22.59 1.68
CA ARG A 442 -16.17 23.19 0.89
C ARG A 442 -16.57 22.32 -0.28
N ASN A 443 -17.76 21.73 -0.21
CA ASN A 443 -18.30 20.98 -1.34
C ASN A 443 -18.68 21.93 -2.51
N LEU A 444 -17.90 21.88 -3.59
CA LEU A 444 -18.07 22.71 -4.79
C LEU A 444 -19.12 22.12 -5.75
N ALA A 445 -19.56 20.88 -5.57
CA ALA A 445 -20.49 20.19 -6.48
C ALA A 445 -21.86 20.85 -6.57
N ILE A 446 -22.22 21.72 -5.60
CA ILE A 446 -23.50 22.42 -5.54
C ILE A 446 -23.44 23.86 -6.10
N GLU A 447 -22.26 24.30 -6.54
CA GLU A 447 -22.07 25.66 -7.04
C GLU A 447 -22.18 25.71 -8.57
N ASP A 448 -23.00 26.60 -9.11
CA ASP A 448 -23.27 26.71 -10.55
C ASP A 448 -21.98 26.92 -11.39
N ARG A 449 -21.02 27.65 -10.86
CA ARG A 449 -19.73 27.89 -11.57
C ARG A 449 -18.91 26.63 -11.79
N TYR A 450 -19.12 25.55 -11.01
CA TYR A 450 -18.43 24.27 -11.16
C TYR A 450 -19.25 23.24 -11.96
N LYS A 451 -20.44 23.60 -12.46
CA LYS A 451 -21.31 22.67 -13.18
C LYS A 451 -20.62 21.96 -14.34
N ILE A 452 -19.86 22.70 -15.15
CA ILE A 452 -19.11 22.12 -16.29
C ILE A 452 -18.06 21.10 -15.82
N VAL A 453 -17.34 21.41 -14.74
CA VAL A 453 -16.34 20.51 -14.13
C VAL A 453 -17.04 19.26 -13.59
N VAL A 454 -18.11 19.42 -12.84
CA VAL A 454 -18.92 18.31 -12.30
C VAL A 454 -19.44 17.41 -13.41
N ASP A 455 -20.01 17.98 -14.48
CA ASP A 455 -20.55 17.21 -15.62
C ASP A 455 -19.43 16.43 -16.34
N SER A 456 -18.26 17.04 -16.51
CA SER A 456 -17.08 16.40 -17.13
C SER A 456 -16.59 15.22 -16.29
N LEU A 457 -16.39 15.42 -14.96
CA LEU A 457 -15.90 14.38 -14.05
C LEU A 457 -16.92 13.25 -13.90
N SER A 458 -18.23 13.58 -13.84
CA SER A 458 -19.33 12.62 -13.81
C SER A 458 -19.32 11.73 -15.07
N ASN A 459 -19.12 12.31 -16.25
CA ASN A 459 -19.06 11.54 -17.51
C ASN A 459 -17.87 10.57 -17.51
N ILE A 460 -16.67 10.99 -17.04
CA ILE A 460 -15.50 10.14 -16.96
C ILE A 460 -15.77 8.99 -15.97
N LEU A 461 -16.29 9.29 -14.79
CA LEU A 461 -16.60 8.31 -13.75
C LEU A 461 -17.65 7.30 -14.21
N ASN A 462 -18.75 7.77 -14.80
CA ASN A 462 -19.82 6.89 -15.28
C ASN A 462 -19.38 5.98 -16.43
N LYS A 463 -18.49 6.46 -17.33
CA LYS A 463 -17.89 5.61 -18.35
C LYS A 463 -17.06 4.48 -17.72
N LYS A 464 -16.29 4.78 -16.67
CA LYS A 464 -15.50 3.76 -15.93
C LYS A 464 -16.40 2.74 -15.26
N ILE A 465 -17.44 3.19 -14.53
CA ILE A 465 -18.39 2.30 -13.83
C ILE A 465 -19.08 1.32 -14.78
N LYS A 466 -19.49 1.80 -15.98
CA LYS A 466 -20.13 0.95 -16.97
C LYS A 466 -19.20 -0.12 -17.56
N ASN A 467 -17.91 0.18 -17.67
CA ASN A 467 -16.93 -0.78 -18.15
C ASN A 467 -16.57 -1.86 -17.08
N ASP A 468 -16.89 -1.61 -15.82
CA ASP A 468 -16.59 -2.50 -14.69
C ASP A 468 -17.80 -3.39 -14.30
N GLN A 469 -18.94 -3.26 -14.95
CA GLN A 469 -20.16 -4.07 -14.74
C GLN A 469 -20.21 -5.30 -15.62
#